data_bf9cc9023420cc7de9fb43c9dc522a4f
#
_entry.id   bf9cc9023420cc7de9fb43c9dc522a4f
#
_cell.length_a   1.000
_cell.length_b   1.000
_cell.length_c   1.000
_cell.angle_alpha   90.00
_cell.angle_beta   90.00
_cell.angle_gamma   90.00
#
_symmetry.space_group_name_H-M   'P 1'
#
loop_
_entity.id
_entity.type
_entity.pdbx_description
1 polymer ?
#
loop_
_entity_poly.entity_id
_entity_poly.type
_entity_poly.pdbx_seq_one_letter_code
_entity_poly.pdbx_strand_id
1 'polypeptide(L)'
;MKKIFIFIIFLLISNNLLANTLDYKGLEKLSKNNTFMNDKGKPYSVDEISDKKNSLVIVYNHGSIQDVKQDPCKAKPQFGYIWDAAVVPAILKLHDKKINGLEIKIYRLCSGVKGMSVKNQKKYRKELKSKGKINLVDEFKNIKRQNIILNEVENLKNLGFDKIILSGWSAGGWSSLILQSKYPDKILGTIAFNPAFAGPKNEWQKKFPEWGAFREDQVNKFSKADTINAIVFTHKDDVFEDPKTLSFFSNFKSMRLIDYSELKPTKCTWADGNEKMPSNKGHNVPQSKCFTKYLEEKNYLISFLENTLQ
;
A
#
# COMPACT_ATOMS: atom_id res chain seq x y z
N MET A 1 43.03 -14.98 -53.73
CA MET A 1 41.65 -14.89 -53.25
C MET A 1 41.62 -15.00 -51.74
N LYS A 2 41.61 -13.84 -51.04
CA LYS A 2 41.59 -13.79 -49.58
C LYS A 2 40.12 -13.76 -49.14
N LYS A 3 39.67 -14.77 -48.40
CA LYS A 3 38.36 -14.81 -47.79
C LYS A 3 38.39 -13.94 -46.52
N ILE A 4 37.65 -12.84 -46.56
CA ILE A 4 37.42 -11.97 -45.41
C ILE A 4 36.28 -12.61 -44.60
N PHE A 5 36.60 -13.10 -43.39
CA PHE A 5 35.65 -13.54 -42.39
C PHE A 5 35.16 -12.28 -41.64
N ILE A 6 33.92 -11.86 -41.94
CA ILE A 6 33.25 -10.81 -41.17
C ILE A 6 32.68 -11.47 -39.91
N PHE A 7 33.31 -11.21 -38.79
CA PHE A 7 32.81 -11.57 -37.46
C PHE A 7 31.76 -10.53 -37.07
N ILE A 8 30.46 -10.89 -37.26
CA ILE A 8 29.39 -10.08 -36.71
C ILE A 8 29.32 -10.39 -35.21
N ILE A 9 29.90 -9.50 -34.41
CA ILE A 9 29.73 -9.48 -32.96
C ILE A 9 28.32 -8.93 -32.72
N PHE A 10 27.36 -9.82 -32.46
CA PHE A 10 26.11 -9.45 -31.84
C PHE A 10 26.40 -8.98 -30.40
N LEU A 11 26.58 -7.68 -30.25
CA LEU A 11 26.48 -7.01 -28.95
C LEU A 11 25.03 -7.16 -28.48
N LEU A 12 24.75 -8.21 -27.73
CA LEU A 12 23.62 -8.29 -26.82
C LEU A 12 23.80 -7.14 -25.83
N ILE A 13 23.26 -5.99 -26.19
CA ILE A 13 22.98 -4.93 -25.22
C ILE A 13 21.87 -5.51 -24.36
N SER A 14 22.26 -6.25 -23.33
CA SER A 14 21.42 -6.48 -22.18
C SER A 14 21.12 -5.08 -21.64
N ASN A 15 19.93 -4.58 -21.94
CA ASN A 15 19.31 -3.50 -21.20
C ASN A 15 19.13 -4.01 -19.76
N ASN A 16 20.22 -4.04 -19.02
CA ASN A 16 20.17 -3.91 -17.59
C ASN A 16 19.57 -2.52 -17.37
N LEU A 17 18.23 -2.44 -17.32
CA LEU A 17 17.55 -1.46 -16.52
C LEU A 17 18.17 -1.64 -15.13
N LEU A 18 19.29 -0.92 -14.91
CA LEU A 18 19.74 -0.57 -13.59
C LEU A 18 18.54 0.07 -12.92
N ALA A 19 17.75 -0.76 -12.21
CA ALA A 19 16.94 -0.25 -11.13
C ALA A 19 17.95 0.63 -10.37
N ASN A 20 17.77 1.94 -10.46
CA ASN A 20 18.49 2.87 -9.63
C ASN A 20 18.25 2.40 -8.21
N THR A 21 19.18 1.64 -7.67
CA THR A 21 19.27 1.35 -6.24
C THR A 21 19.58 2.70 -5.62
N LEU A 22 18.53 3.47 -5.39
CA LEU A 22 18.62 4.69 -4.62
C LEU A 22 19.20 4.27 -3.27
N ASP A 23 20.44 4.71 -3.04
CA ASP A 23 21.14 4.49 -1.77
C ASP A 23 20.39 5.22 -0.66
N TYR A 24 19.38 4.56 -0.14
CA TYR A 24 18.57 5.06 0.97
C TYR A 24 19.35 4.81 2.27
N LYS A 25 20.25 5.72 2.61
CA LYS A 25 20.79 5.80 3.98
C LYS A 25 19.60 5.81 4.96
N GLY A 26 19.31 4.69 5.56
CA GLY A 26 18.17 4.48 6.44
C GLY A 26 17.29 3.28 6.08
N LEU A 27 17.41 2.68 4.88
CA LEU A 27 16.69 1.45 4.52
C LEU A 27 17.08 0.27 5.42
N GLU A 28 18.35 0.13 5.77
CA GLU A 28 18.79 -0.88 6.74
C GLU A 28 18.11 -0.75 8.09
N LYS A 29 17.83 0.48 8.52
CA LYS A 29 17.13 0.74 9.78
C LYS A 29 15.63 0.44 9.65
N LEU A 30 15.05 0.63 8.48
CA LEU A 30 13.65 0.32 8.19
C LEU A 30 13.45 -1.20 8.04
N SER A 31 14.36 -1.90 7.36
CA SER A 31 14.27 -3.35 7.17
C SER A 31 14.28 -4.15 8.48
N LYS A 32 15.03 -3.68 9.50
CA LYS A 32 15.08 -4.30 10.84
C LYS A 32 13.74 -4.28 11.60
N ASN A 33 12.78 -3.49 11.15
CA ASN A 33 11.48 -3.35 11.79
C ASN A 33 10.33 -3.95 10.97
N ASN A 34 10.65 -4.52 9.79
CA ASN A 34 9.72 -5.33 9.03
C ASN A 34 9.59 -6.67 9.74
N THR A 35 8.36 -7.18 9.89
CA THR A 35 8.15 -8.39 10.67
C THR A 35 6.85 -9.09 10.32
N PHE A 36 6.83 -10.41 10.45
CA PHE A 36 5.59 -11.16 10.48
C PHE A 36 4.83 -10.88 11.77
N MET A 37 3.52 -10.91 11.69
CA MET A 37 2.61 -10.60 12.78
C MET A 37 1.58 -11.72 12.93
N ASN A 38 1.34 -12.16 14.16
CA ASN A 38 0.25 -13.10 14.43
C ASN A 38 -1.12 -12.38 14.56
N ASP A 39 -2.18 -13.14 14.79
CA ASP A 39 -3.56 -12.64 14.95
C ASP A 39 -3.74 -11.63 16.09
N LYS A 40 -2.85 -11.65 17.08
CA LYS A 40 -2.80 -10.71 18.21
C LYS A 40 -1.92 -9.50 17.96
N GLY A 41 -1.34 -9.38 16.73
CA GLY A 41 -0.41 -8.31 16.37
C GLY A 41 0.95 -8.41 17.06
N LYS A 42 1.36 -9.59 17.52
CA LYS A 42 2.71 -9.83 18.06
C LYS A 42 3.65 -10.22 16.93
N PRO A 43 4.86 -9.65 16.89
CA PRO A 43 5.86 -9.98 15.89
C PRO A 43 6.44 -11.39 16.13
N TYR A 44 6.82 -12.07 15.03
CA TYR A 44 7.55 -13.32 15.05
C TYR A 44 8.54 -13.40 13.87
N SER A 45 9.51 -14.34 13.93
CA SER A 45 10.56 -14.47 12.94
C SER A 45 10.08 -15.19 11.68
N VAL A 46 10.68 -14.87 10.54
CA VAL A 46 10.51 -15.61 9.27
C VAL A 46 10.97 -17.07 9.39
N ASP A 47 11.91 -17.37 10.30
CA ASP A 47 12.43 -18.71 10.52
C ASP A 47 11.40 -19.63 11.18
N GLU A 48 10.37 -19.08 11.81
CA GLU A 48 9.25 -19.82 12.37
C GLU A 48 8.27 -20.33 11.28
N ILE A 49 8.42 -19.88 10.04
CA ILE A 49 7.57 -20.29 8.90
C ILE A 49 8.27 -21.45 8.17
N SER A 50 7.82 -22.66 8.41
CA SER A 50 8.41 -23.88 7.84
C SER A 50 8.07 -24.07 6.36
N ASP A 51 6.85 -23.73 5.93
CA ASP A 51 6.37 -23.94 4.56
C ASP A 51 6.09 -22.61 3.84
N LYS A 52 7.16 -22.00 3.33
CA LYS A 52 7.10 -20.71 2.64
C LYS A 52 6.42 -20.80 1.28
N LYS A 53 6.56 -21.91 0.55
CA LYS A 53 5.96 -22.12 -0.78
C LYS A 53 4.43 -22.24 -0.73
N ASN A 54 3.91 -22.87 0.32
CA ASN A 54 2.47 -23.00 0.54
C ASN A 54 1.93 -21.89 1.47
N SER A 55 2.65 -20.78 1.58
CA SER A 55 2.20 -19.59 2.28
C SER A 55 1.75 -18.50 1.32
N LEU A 56 0.59 -17.89 1.62
CA LEU A 56 0.14 -16.64 1.02
C LEU A 56 0.54 -15.48 1.95
N VAL A 57 1.45 -14.63 1.51
CA VAL A 57 1.88 -13.48 2.32
C VAL A 57 1.04 -12.25 1.99
N ILE A 58 0.36 -11.70 2.98
CA ILE A 58 -0.27 -10.40 2.90
C ILE A 58 0.69 -9.35 3.47
N VAL A 59 1.29 -8.56 2.59
CA VAL A 59 2.22 -7.48 2.97
C VAL A 59 1.41 -6.22 3.27
N TYR A 60 1.31 -5.87 4.53
CA TYR A 60 0.56 -4.71 4.98
C TYR A 60 1.40 -3.45 5.05
N ASN A 61 0.93 -2.40 4.38
CA ASN A 61 1.53 -1.07 4.29
C ASN A 61 0.72 -0.05 5.09
N HIS A 62 1.35 0.59 6.07
CA HIS A 62 0.70 1.57 6.93
C HIS A 62 0.38 2.90 6.23
N GLY A 63 -0.51 3.70 6.82
CA GLY A 63 -0.84 5.06 6.37
C GLY A 63 0.33 6.06 6.45
N SER A 64 0.07 7.31 6.12
CA SER A 64 1.07 8.38 6.29
C SER A 64 1.24 8.72 7.74
N ILE A 65 2.48 8.76 8.23
CA ILE A 65 2.83 9.20 9.56
C ILE A 65 3.28 10.65 9.46
N GLN A 66 2.62 11.52 10.22
CA GLN A 66 2.90 12.94 10.18
C GLN A 66 4.06 13.32 11.10
N ASP A 67 4.16 12.70 12.27
CA ASP A 67 5.24 12.99 13.22
C ASP A 67 6.45 12.09 12.99
N VAL A 68 7.47 12.68 12.35
CA VAL A 68 8.76 12.02 12.09
C VAL A 68 9.66 11.86 13.32
N LYS A 69 9.29 12.40 14.48
CA LYS A 69 10.06 12.24 15.73
C LYS A 69 9.85 10.86 16.35
N GLN A 70 8.71 10.24 16.07
CA GLN A 70 8.42 8.89 16.54
C GLN A 70 8.86 7.88 15.49
N ASP A 71 9.50 6.79 15.91
CA ASP A 71 9.80 5.67 15.03
C ASP A 71 8.55 4.78 14.92
N PRO A 72 7.80 4.88 13.81
CA PRO A 72 6.56 4.12 13.63
C PRO A 72 6.82 2.62 13.50
N CYS A 73 8.08 2.28 13.39
CA CYS A 73 8.54 0.97 13.00
C CYS A 73 9.10 0.15 14.16
N LYS A 74 9.07 0.69 15.37
CA LYS A 74 9.47 -0.10 16.54
C LYS A 74 8.60 -1.35 16.65
N ALA A 75 9.24 -2.51 16.70
CA ALA A 75 8.57 -3.77 16.95
C ALA A 75 7.94 -3.74 18.35
N LYS A 76 6.64 -3.50 18.40
CA LYS A 76 5.82 -3.45 19.61
C LYS A 76 4.54 -4.25 19.38
N PRO A 77 3.83 -4.66 20.40
CA PRO A 77 2.47 -5.15 20.27
C PRO A 77 1.61 -4.18 19.45
N GLN A 78 0.64 -4.72 18.70
CA GLN A 78 -0.20 -3.96 17.78
C GLN A 78 -0.70 -2.62 18.37
N PHE A 79 -1.22 -2.64 19.57
CA PHE A 79 -1.80 -1.46 20.24
C PHE A 79 -0.78 -0.54 20.92
N GLY A 80 0.50 -0.87 20.86
CA GLY A 80 1.59 0.01 21.28
C GLY A 80 2.20 0.84 20.17
N TYR A 81 1.68 0.71 18.94
CA TYR A 81 2.05 1.55 17.80
C TYR A 81 1.22 2.83 17.78
N ILE A 82 1.73 3.82 17.05
CA ILE A 82 0.90 4.92 16.56
C ILE A 82 -0.17 4.30 15.65
N TRP A 83 -1.42 4.74 15.79
CA TRP A 83 -2.55 4.22 15.02
C TRP A 83 -2.30 4.16 13.51
N ASP A 84 -1.61 5.18 12.96
CA ASP A 84 -1.27 5.25 11.53
C ASP A 84 -0.37 4.11 11.04
N ALA A 85 0.37 3.45 11.94
CA ALA A 85 1.25 2.34 11.63
C ALA A 85 0.66 0.98 12.01
N ALA A 86 -0.46 0.95 12.70
CA ALA A 86 -1.11 -0.29 13.11
C ALA A 86 -1.67 -1.04 11.87
N VAL A 87 -1.54 -2.36 11.89
CA VAL A 87 -2.20 -3.21 10.90
C VAL A 87 -3.71 -3.16 11.14
N VAL A 88 -4.50 -2.99 10.07
CA VAL A 88 -5.96 -3.06 10.17
C VAL A 88 -6.36 -4.40 10.82
N PRO A 89 -7.15 -4.38 11.90
CA PRO A 89 -7.43 -5.59 12.68
C PRO A 89 -8.04 -6.73 11.87
N ALA A 90 -8.86 -6.41 10.87
CA ALA A 90 -9.44 -7.41 9.97
C ALA A 90 -8.37 -8.19 9.17
N ILE A 91 -7.22 -7.59 8.87
CA ILE A 91 -6.10 -8.28 8.23
C ILE A 91 -5.42 -9.24 9.20
N LEU A 92 -5.21 -8.83 10.47
CA LEU A 92 -4.63 -9.73 11.47
C LEU A 92 -5.48 -10.99 11.68
N LYS A 93 -6.81 -10.88 11.59
CA LYS A 93 -7.76 -11.99 11.69
C LYS A 93 -7.63 -13.04 10.60
N LEU A 94 -6.91 -12.74 9.53
CA LEU A 94 -6.62 -13.68 8.44
C LEU A 94 -5.41 -14.57 8.75
N HIS A 95 -4.57 -14.23 9.73
CA HIS A 95 -3.38 -15.01 10.08
C HIS A 95 -3.72 -16.48 10.32
N ASP A 96 -2.92 -17.36 9.75
CA ASP A 96 -3.03 -18.83 9.81
C ASP A 96 -4.34 -19.44 9.25
N LYS A 97 -5.25 -18.64 8.69
CA LYS A 97 -6.34 -19.19 7.89
C LYS A 97 -5.80 -19.83 6.63
N LYS A 98 -6.48 -20.88 6.15
CA LYS A 98 -6.13 -21.56 4.89
C LYS A 98 -7.12 -21.23 3.80
N ILE A 99 -6.61 -20.89 2.63
CA ILE A 99 -7.38 -20.62 1.40
C ILE A 99 -6.74 -21.38 0.26
N ASN A 100 -7.49 -22.24 -0.40
CA ASN A 100 -7.01 -23.08 -1.51
C ASN A 100 -5.71 -23.83 -1.16
N GLY A 101 -5.60 -24.33 0.09
CA GLY A 101 -4.42 -25.06 0.59
C GLY A 101 -3.26 -24.17 1.05
N LEU A 102 -3.31 -22.86 0.80
CA LEU A 102 -2.28 -21.90 1.24
C LEU A 102 -2.58 -21.35 2.62
N GLU A 103 -1.58 -21.29 3.47
CA GLU A 103 -1.68 -20.67 4.79
C GLU A 103 -1.35 -19.18 4.74
N ILE A 104 -2.23 -18.34 5.28
CA ILE A 104 -2.07 -16.89 5.24
C ILE A 104 -1.07 -16.44 6.31
N LYS A 105 -0.06 -15.70 5.90
CA LYS A 105 0.91 -15.03 6.77
C LYS A 105 0.80 -13.52 6.61
N ILE A 106 0.78 -12.79 7.72
CA ILE A 106 0.67 -11.33 7.72
C ILE A 106 2.04 -10.74 7.95
N TYR A 107 2.51 -9.96 6.97
CA TYR A 107 3.80 -9.29 7.04
C TYR A 107 3.58 -7.77 7.15
N ARG A 108 4.01 -7.18 8.25
CA ARG A 108 3.96 -5.74 8.42
C ARG A 108 5.20 -5.09 7.85
N LEU A 109 5.01 -4.30 6.80
CA LEU A 109 6.08 -3.49 6.22
C LEU A 109 6.09 -2.10 6.84
N CYS A 110 7.24 -1.71 7.32
CA CYS A 110 7.49 -0.36 7.77
C CYS A 110 8.11 0.50 6.67
N SER A 111 7.34 1.39 6.12
CA SER A 111 7.74 2.31 5.05
C SER A 111 7.78 3.76 5.52
N GLY A 112 8.31 4.02 6.73
CA GLY A 112 8.42 5.36 7.32
C GLY A 112 9.32 6.28 6.48
N VAL A 113 8.74 7.03 5.55
CA VAL A 113 9.49 7.95 4.66
C VAL A 113 9.21 9.38 5.04
N LYS A 114 10.26 10.18 5.20
CA LYS A 114 10.12 11.62 5.41
C LYS A 114 9.42 12.27 4.23
N GLY A 115 8.49 13.17 4.52
CA GLY A 115 7.83 13.99 3.52
C GLY A 115 8.82 14.93 2.79
N MET A 116 8.36 15.49 1.70
CA MET A 116 9.09 16.49 0.94
C MET A 116 9.33 17.75 1.80
N SER A 117 10.52 18.33 1.70
CA SER A 117 10.84 19.59 2.39
C SER A 117 9.94 20.74 1.90
N VAL A 118 9.70 21.72 2.77
CA VAL A 118 8.92 22.93 2.42
C VAL A 118 9.54 23.66 1.22
N LYS A 119 10.87 23.68 1.09
CA LYS A 119 11.59 24.27 -0.05
C LYS A 119 11.21 23.57 -1.36
N ASN A 120 11.19 22.22 -1.38
CA ASN A 120 10.82 21.45 -2.57
C ASN A 120 9.33 21.61 -2.89
N GLN A 121 8.45 21.64 -1.88
CA GLN A 121 7.02 21.90 -2.12
C GLN A 121 6.80 23.27 -2.81
N LYS A 122 7.50 24.33 -2.36
CA LYS A 122 7.44 25.66 -3.01
C LYS A 122 7.95 25.64 -4.43
N LYS A 123 9.05 24.90 -4.72
CA LYS A 123 9.58 24.71 -6.09
C LYS A 123 8.53 24.10 -6.99
N TYR A 124 7.91 22.98 -6.60
CA TYR A 124 6.90 22.30 -7.41
C TYR A 124 5.65 23.14 -7.61
N ARG A 125 5.20 23.89 -6.59
CA ARG A 125 4.09 24.85 -6.75
C ARG A 125 4.38 25.90 -7.81
N LYS A 126 5.62 26.44 -7.85
CA LYS A 126 6.06 27.40 -8.86
C LYS A 126 6.08 26.76 -10.24
N GLU A 127 6.56 25.53 -10.34
CA GLU A 127 6.60 24.78 -11.60
C GLU A 127 5.19 24.50 -12.14
N LEU A 128 4.25 24.09 -11.30
CA LEU A 128 2.85 23.91 -11.69
C LEU A 128 2.25 25.19 -12.25
N LYS A 129 2.47 26.33 -11.58
CA LYS A 129 1.99 27.64 -12.04
C LYS A 129 2.56 28.05 -13.40
N SER A 130 3.83 27.71 -13.68
CA SER A 130 4.50 28.11 -14.93
C SER A 130 4.23 27.15 -16.09
N LYS A 131 4.06 25.87 -15.84
CA LYS A 131 3.96 24.83 -16.88
C LYS A 131 2.59 24.14 -16.95
N GLY A 132 1.68 24.43 -16.03
CA GLY A 132 0.37 23.79 -15.95
C GLY A 132 0.40 22.29 -15.53
N LYS A 133 1.60 21.71 -15.40
CA LYS A 133 1.80 20.31 -15.02
C LYS A 133 3.05 20.12 -14.17
N ILE A 134 3.11 19.06 -13.41
CA ILE A 134 4.27 18.64 -12.62
C ILE A 134 4.55 17.18 -12.92
N ASN A 135 5.81 16.83 -13.11
CA ASN A 135 6.24 15.44 -13.11
C ASN A 135 6.53 15.01 -11.68
N LEU A 136 5.99 13.86 -11.27
CA LEU A 136 6.35 13.24 -10.00
C LEU A 136 7.81 12.82 -10.04
N VAL A 137 8.51 13.17 -8.99
CA VAL A 137 9.92 12.85 -8.80
C VAL A 137 10.09 11.84 -7.67
N ASP A 138 11.18 11.11 -7.70
CA ASP A 138 11.50 10.06 -6.72
C ASP A 138 11.57 10.58 -5.27
N GLU A 139 11.84 11.89 -5.09
CA GLU A 139 11.84 12.52 -3.76
C GLU A 139 10.45 12.62 -3.12
N PHE A 140 9.36 12.43 -3.88
CA PHE A 140 8.03 12.46 -3.31
C PHE A 140 7.81 11.22 -2.42
N LYS A 141 7.41 11.45 -1.16
CA LYS A 141 7.37 10.38 -0.15
C LYS A 141 6.59 9.13 -0.57
N ASN A 142 5.52 9.29 -1.35
CA ASN A 142 4.72 8.16 -1.79
C ASN A 142 5.40 7.35 -2.91
N ILE A 143 6.26 7.98 -3.73
CA ILE A 143 7.10 7.27 -4.71
C ILE A 143 8.21 6.49 -4.00
N LYS A 144 8.90 7.12 -3.03
CA LYS A 144 9.87 6.42 -2.17
C LYS A 144 9.24 5.20 -1.49
N ARG A 145 8.01 5.36 -0.98
CA ARG A 145 7.26 4.25 -0.38
C ARG A 145 7.02 3.12 -1.38
N GLN A 146 6.59 3.43 -2.61
CA GLN A 146 6.38 2.42 -3.64
C GLN A 146 7.66 1.62 -3.90
N ASN A 147 8.81 2.28 -3.99
CA ASN A 147 10.09 1.61 -4.19
C ASN A 147 10.46 0.70 -2.98
N ILE A 148 10.23 1.16 -1.74
CA ILE A 148 10.45 0.36 -0.53
C ILE A 148 9.56 -0.90 -0.55
N ILE A 149 8.29 -0.75 -0.88
CA ILE A 149 7.35 -1.88 -0.94
C ILE A 149 7.80 -2.90 -2.00
N LEU A 150 8.17 -2.41 -3.19
CA LEU A 150 8.61 -3.29 -4.27
C LEU A 150 9.88 -4.06 -3.91
N ASN A 151 10.87 -3.38 -3.32
CA ASN A 151 12.09 -4.05 -2.85
C ASN A 151 11.79 -5.12 -1.81
N GLU A 152 10.84 -4.87 -0.92
CA GLU A 152 10.47 -5.87 0.10
C GLU A 152 9.69 -7.05 -0.49
N VAL A 153 8.87 -6.83 -1.51
CA VAL A 153 8.26 -7.92 -2.29
C VAL A 153 9.32 -8.83 -2.90
N GLU A 154 10.38 -8.24 -3.49
CA GLU A 154 11.51 -9.02 -4.04
C GLU A 154 12.27 -9.77 -2.93
N ASN A 155 12.50 -9.15 -1.78
CA ASN A 155 13.14 -9.80 -0.64
C ASN A 155 12.33 -11.02 -0.16
N LEU A 156 11.02 -10.89 -0.04
CA LEU A 156 10.15 -12.00 0.34
C LEU A 156 10.16 -13.13 -0.69
N LYS A 157 10.18 -12.80 -1.99
CA LYS A 157 10.34 -13.80 -3.06
C LYS A 157 11.68 -14.53 -2.95
N ASN A 158 12.77 -13.82 -2.70
CA ASN A 158 14.09 -14.41 -2.49
C ASN A 158 14.16 -15.31 -1.24
N LEU A 159 13.28 -15.07 -0.26
CA LEU A 159 13.13 -15.93 0.92
C LEU A 159 12.25 -17.17 0.65
N GLY A 160 11.67 -17.30 -0.56
CA GLY A 160 10.88 -18.44 -0.99
C GLY A 160 9.36 -18.27 -0.89
N PHE A 161 8.86 -17.04 -0.72
CA PHE A 161 7.43 -16.73 -0.75
C PHE A 161 7.00 -16.34 -2.17
N ASP A 162 6.32 -17.24 -2.88
CA ASP A 162 5.91 -16.99 -4.28
C ASP A 162 4.59 -16.25 -4.40
N LYS A 163 3.73 -16.34 -3.40
CA LYS A 163 2.36 -15.81 -3.43
C LYS A 163 2.24 -14.60 -2.51
N ILE A 164 2.18 -13.42 -3.13
CA ILE A 164 2.17 -12.14 -2.41
C ILE A 164 0.94 -11.32 -2.81
N ILE A 165 0.21 -10.86 -1.81
CA ILE A 165 -0.85 -9.86 -1.91
C ILE A 165 -0.41 -8.64 -1.11
N LEU A 166 -0.61 -7.45 -1.66
CA LEU A 166 -0.41 -6.22 -0.92
C LEU A 166 -1.69 -5.83 -0.18
N SER A 167 -1.53 -5.24 0.98
CA SER A 167 -2.62 -4.61 1.69
C SER A 167 -2.15 -3.28 2.24
N GLY A 168 -3.08 -2.36 2.51
CA GLY A 168 -2.69 -1.15 3.16
C GLY A 168 -3.83 -0.18 3.42
N TRP A 169 -3.55 0.78 4.29
CA TRP A 169 -4.46 1.84 4.66
C TRP A 169 -3.93 3.19 4.18
N SER A 170 -4.84 4.09 3.73
CA SER A 170 -4.47 5.45 3.32
C SER A 170 -3.37 5.45 2.24
N ALA A 171 -2.26 6.14 2.45
CA ALA A 171 -1.12 6.16 1.52
C ALA A 171 -0.49 4.78 1.28
N GLY A 172 -0.56 3.88 2.25
CA GLY A 172 -0.16 2.48 2.08
C GLY A 172 -1.06 1.75 1.10
N GLY A 173 -2.37 1.90 1.22
CA GLY A 173 -3.36 1.35 0.30
C GLY A 173 -3.18 1.87 -1.12
N TRP A 174 -3.02 3.19 -1.29
CA TRP A 174 -2.76 3.79 -2.60
C TRP A 174 -1.48 3.25 -3.26
N SER A 175 -0.39 3.18 -2.48
CA SER A 175 0.90 2.67 -2.99
C SER A 175 0.80 1.20 -3.39
N SER A 176 0.07 0.39 -2.64
CA SER A 176 -0.19 -1.02 -2.94
C SER A 176 -0.96 -1.19 -4.26
N LEU A 177 -1.99 -0.36 -4.50
CA LEU A 177 -2.77 -0.36 -5.75
C LEU A 177 -1.90 -0.01 -6.96
N ILE A 178 -1.08 1.03 -6.87
CA ILE A 178 -0.15 1.44 -7.95
C ILE A 178 0.85 0.31 -8.25
N LEU A 179 1.36 -0.36 -7.25
CA LEU A 179 2.34 -1.43 -7.47
C LEU A 179 1.70 -2.66 -8.12
N GLN A 180 0.50 -3.04 -7.69
CA GLN A 180 -0.22 -4.15 -8.31
C GLN A 180 -0.56 -3.84 -9.77
N SER A 181 -0.98 -2.61 -10.08
CA SER A 181 -1.26 -2.20 -11.47
C SER A 181 -0.02 -2.20 -12.38
N LYS A 182 1.19 -2.06 -11.82
CA LYS A 182 2.45 -2.06 -12.57
C LYS A 182 3.11 -3.44 -12.65
N TYR A 183 2.91 -4.28 -11.64
CA TYR A 183 3.60 -5.55 -11.45
C TYR A 183 2.61 -6.67 -11.11
N PRO A 184 1.60 -6.93 -11.97
CA PRO A 184 0.57 -7.94 -11.70
C PRO A 184 1.13 -9.37 -11.65
N ASP A 185 2.25 -9.62 -12.30
CA ASP A 185 3.00 -10.88 -12.29
C ASP A 185 3.76 -11.13 -10.96
N LYS A 186 4.02 -10.07 -10.20
CA LYS A 186 4.72 -10.16 -8.90
C LYS A 186 3.77 -10.08 -7.72
N ILE A 187 2.64 -9.42 -7.89
CA ILE A 187 1.67 -9.09 -6.85
C ILE A 187 0.30 -9.57 -7.32
N LEU A 188 -0.21 -10.63 -6.70
CA LEU A 188 -1.42 -11.31 -7.11
C LEU A 188 -2.68 -10.44 -6.97
N GLY A 189 -2.70 -9.53 -5.99
CA GLY A 189 -3.83 -8.64 -5.77
C GLY A 189 -3.58 -7.62 -4.67
N THR A 190 -4.56 -6.75 -4.43
CA THR A 190 -4.45 -5.71 -3.39
C THR A 190 -5.74 -5.58 -2.58
N ILE A 191 -5.59 -5.43 -1.27
CA ILE A 191 -6.66 -5.09 -0.32
C ILE A 191 -6.37 -3.68 0.20
N ALA A 192 -7.15 -2.68 -0.23
CA ALA A 192 -6.91 -1.28 0.12
C ALA A 192 -8.04 -0.71 0.99
N PHE A 193 -7.66 -0.12 2.11
CA PHE A 193 -8.57 0.52 3.05
C PHE A 193 -8.43 2.04 2.97
N ASN A 194 -9.48 2.73 2.57
CA ASN A 194 -9.51 4.19 2.43
C ASN A 194 -8.22 4.72 1.76
N PRO A 195 -7.86 4.22 0.56
CA PRO A 195 -6.61 4.59 -0.09
C PRO A 195 -6.60 6.09 -0.39
N ALA A 196 -5.51 6.76 -0.03
CA ALA A 196 -5.35 8.19 -0.26
C ALA A 196 -3.90 8.53 -0.65
N PHE A 197 -3.75 9.30 -1.72
CA PHE A 197 -2.43 9.72 -2.19
C PHE A 197 -2.02 11.08 -1.65
N ALA A 198 -2.95 12.03 -1.66
CA ALA A 198 -2.74 13.41 -1.25
C ALA A 198 -3.29 13.69 0.16
N GLY A 199 -3.15 14.91 0.64
CA GLY A 199 -3.80 15.40 1.85
C GLY A 199 -5.33 15.51 1.71
N PRO A 200 -6.03 16.11 2.68
CA PRO A 200 -7.49 16.29 2.62
C PRO A 200 -7.96 17.00 1.33
N LYS A 201 -9.10 16.57 0.79
CA LYS A 201 -9.66 17.09 -0.49
C LYS A 201 -9.76 18.61 -0.54
N ASN A 202 -10.28 19.21 0.51
CA ASN A 202 -10.40 20.66 0.61
C ASN A 202 -9.05 21.40 0.58
N GLU A 203 -7.97 20.75 0.98
CA GLU A 203 -6.62 21.34 0.95
C GLU A 203 -6.00 21.23 -0.45
N TRP A 204 -6.03 20.06 -1.09
CA TRP A 204 -5.41 19.94 -2.42
C TRP A 204 -6.25 20.57 -3.53
N GLN A 205 -7.55 20.77 -3.33
CA GLN A 205 -8.38 21.53 -4.27
C GLN A 205 -8.17 23.04 -4.19
N LYS A 206 -7.85 23.59 -3.02
CA LYS A 206 -7.80 25.05 -2.78
C LYS A 206 -6.44 25.56 -2.39
N LYS A 207 -5.78 24.89 -1.43
CA LYS A 207 -4.58 25.40 -0.75
C LYS A 207 -3.28 24.84 -1.32
N PHE A 208 -3.29 23.60 -1.76
CA PHE A 208 -2.12 22.89 -2.26
C PHE A 208 -2.41 22.22 -3.62
N PRO A 209 -2.63 23.00 -4.69
CA PRO A 209 -3.02 22.48 -6.01
C PRO A 209 -1.97 21.50 -6.57
N GLU A 210 -0.71 21.61 -6.17
CA GLU A 210 0.33 20.66 -6.54
C GLU A 210 0.05 19.23 -6.02
N TRP A 211 -0.63 19.08 -4.91
CA TRP A 211 -1.05 17.76 -4.40
C TRP A 211 -2.14 17.16 -5.29
N GLY A 212 -3.07 17.98 -5.76
CA GLY A 212 -4.09 17.57 -6.74
C GLY A 212 -3.48 17.11 -8.04
N ALA A 213 -2.50 17.87 -8.58
CA ALA A 213 -1.78 17.51 -9.80
C ALA A 213 -0.99 16.20 -9.65
N PHE A 214 -0.35 15.97 -8.51
CA PHE A 214 0.32 14.71 -8.23
C PHE A 214 -0.66 13.53 -8.13
N ARG A 215 -1.83 13.74 -7.50
CA ARG A 215 -2.89 12.74 -7.45
C ARG A 215 -3.38 12.38 -8.85
N GLU A 216 -3.63 13.38 -9.68
CA GLU A 216 -4.09 13.18 -11.05
C GLU A 216 -3.07 12.40 -11.89
N ASP A 217 -1.77 12.68 -11.76
CA ASP A 217 -0.73 11.88 -12.40
C ASP A 217 -0.80 10.40 -11.97
N GLN A 218 -1.10 10.12 -10.68
CA GLN A 218 -1.26 8.74 -10.22
C GLN A 218 -2.54 8.09 -10.78
N VAL A 219 -3.65 8.82 -10.85
CA VAL A 219 -4.90 8.34 -11.48
C VAL A 219 -4.65 8.00 -12.94
N ASN A 220 -3.93 8.85 -13.67
CA ASN A 220 -3.55 8.60 -15.06
C ASN A 220 -2.61 7.38 -15.22
N LYS A 221 -1.86 7.00 -14.20
CA LYS A 221 -1.07 5.77 -14.20
C LYS A 221 -1.93 4.53 -14.06
N PHE A 222 -2.97 4.59 -13.24
CA PHE A 222 -3.96 3.50 -13.15
C PHE A 222 -4.63 3.26 -14.50
N SER A 223 -5.04 4.33 -15.21
CA SER A 223 -5.74 4.20 -16.51
C SER A 223 -4.91 3.52 -17.61
N LYS A 224 -3.60 3.35 -17.41
CA LYS A 224 -2.70 2.63 -18.33
C LYS A 224 -2.56 1.14 -18.00
N ALA A 225 -3.15 0.68 -16.91
CA ALA A 225 -3.11 -0.72 -16.54
C ALA A 225 -4.19 -1.50 -17.28
N ASP A 226 -3.85 -2.67 -17.79
CA ASP A 226 -4.82 -3.57 -18.45
C ASP A 226 -5.79 -4.15 -17.42
N THR A 227 -5.28 -4.52 -16.26
CA THR A 227 -6.05 -5.11 -15.16
C THR A 227 -5.53 -4.62 -13.82
N ILE A 228 -6.44 -4.49 -12.84
CA ILE A 228 -6.08 -4.23 -11.44
C ILE A 228 -6.90 -5.19 -10.58
N ASN A 229 -6.28 -6.24 -10.08
CA ASN A 229 -6.93 -7.18 -9.19
C ASN A 229 -6.93 -6.62 -7.76
N ALA A 230 -8.04 -6.02 -7.35
CA ALA A 230 -8.13 -5.37 -6.04
C ALA A 230 -9.52 -5.34 -5.44
N ILE A 231 -9.57 -5.31 -4.11
CA ILE A 231 -10.74 -4.87 -3.35
C ILE A 231 -10.40 -3.58 -2.59
N VAL A 232 -11.21 -2.56 -2.79
CA VAL A 232 -11.02 -1.22 -2.26
C VAL A 232 -12.20 -0.86 -1.37
N PHE A 233 -11.93 -0.54 -0.13
CA PHE A 233 -12.92 -0.08 0.83
C PHE A 233 -12.86 1.44 0.96
N THR A 234 -14.02 2.09 0.92
CA THR A 234 -14.15 3.55 0.97
C THR A 234 -15.34 3.99 1.80
N HIS A 235 -15.31 5.20 2.34
CA HIS A 235 -16.34 5.76 3.21
C HIS A 235 -16.68 7.20 2.81
N LYS A 236 -17.97 7.55 2.79
CA LYS A 236 -18.44 8.91 2.39
C LYS A 236 -17.89 10.03 3.25
N ASP A 237 -17.64 9.76 4.55
CA ASP A 237 -17.12 10.74 5.51
C ASP A 237 -15.58 10.75 5.52
N ASP A 238 -14.93 10.13 4.51
CA ASP A 238 -13.49 10.22 4.34
C ASP A 238 -13.13 11.60 3.75
N VAL A 239 -12.35 12.36 4.50
CA VAL A 239 -11.94 13.71 4.10
C VAL A 239 -10.84 13.71 3.04
N PHE A 240 -10.15 12.59 2.82
CA PHE A 240 -9.07 12.44 1.84
C PHE A 240 -9.61 11.99 0.49
N GLU A 241 -10.22 10.82 0.46
CA GLU A 241 -10.83 10.20 -0.73
C GLU A 241 -12.15 9.55 -0.32
N ASP A 242 -13.22 9.85 -1.02
CA ASP A 242 -14.54 9.28 -0.80
C ASP A 242 -14.97 8.38 -1.98
N PRO A 243 -16.10 7.69 -1.93
CA PRO A 243 -16.59 6.86 -3.03
C PRO A 243 -16.65 7.60 -4.37
N LYS A 244 -16.96 8.90 -4.37
CA LYS A 244 -17.04 9.71 -5.59
C LYS A 244 -15.66 9.97 -6.18
N THR A 245 -14.66 10.33 -5.37
CA THR A 245 -13.31 10.59 -5.84
C THR A 245 -12.56 9.33 -6.27
N LEU A 246 -12.98 8.16 -5.77
CA LEU A 246 -12.44 6.85 -6.14
C LEU A 246 -13.26 6.12 -7.22
N SER A 247 -14.32 6.74 -7.76
CA SER A 247 -15.20 6.10 -8.73
C SER A 247 -14.52 5.65 -10.02
N PHE A 248 -13.37 6.24 -10.37
CA PHE A 248 -12.58 5.81 -11.54
C PHE A 248 -12.11 4.36 -11.42
N PHE A 249 -12.05 3.79 -10.23
CA PHE A 249 -11.73 2.38 -10.03
C PHE A 249 -12.81 1.43 -10.56
N SER A 250 -14.05 1.88 -10.68
CA SER A 250 -15.15 1.08 -11.27
C SER A 250 -14.96 0.78 -12.75
N ASN A 251 -14.01 1.43 -13.42
CA ASN A 251 -13.67 1.14 -14.82
C ASN A 251 -12.87 -0.16 -15.00
N PHE A 252 -12.35 -0.76 -13.92
CA PHE A 252 -11.56 -1.99 -13.96
C PHE A 252 -12.41 -3.18 -13.54
N LYS A 253 -12.62 -4.15 -14.44
CA LYS A 253 -13.51 -5.32 -14.23
C LYS A 253 -13.13 -6.19 -13.03
N SER A 254 -11.83 -6.33 -12.77
CA SER A 254 -11.27 -7.14 -11.66
C SER A 254 -11.14 -6.37 -10.35
N MET A 255 -11.59 -5.11 -10.31
CA MET A 255 -11.59 -4.30 -9.10
C MET A 255 -12.97 -4.21 -8.48
N ARG A 256 -13.04 -4.38 -7.17
CA ARG A 256 -14.27 -4.22 -6.38
C ARG A 256 -14.14 -2.99 -5.49
N LEU A 257 -14.95 -1.96 -5.74
CA LEU A 257 -15.07 -0.79 -4.89
C LEU A 257 -16.25 -0.99 -3.92
N ILE A 258 -15.96 -1.06 -2.63
CA ILE A 258 -16.94 -1.30 -1.56
C ILE A 258 -17.11 -0.02 -0.77
N ASP A 259 -18.30 0.57 -0.88
CA ASP A 259 -18.73 1.67 -0.01
C ASP A 259 -19.34 1.08 1.27
N TYR A 260 -18.67 1.29 2.40
CA TYR A 260 -19.11 0.83 3.72
C TYR A 260 -19.67 1.98 4.59
N SER A 261 -20.20 3.03 3.97
CA SER A 261 -20.74 4.23 4.65
C SER A 261 -21.95 3.98 5.54
N GLU A 262 -22.49 2.75 5.54
CA GLU A 262 -23.49 2.29 6.51
C GLU A 262 -22.91 2.20 7.94
N LEU A 263 -21.60 2.00 8.08
CA LEU A 263 -20.90 2.02 9.36
C LEU A 263 -20.65 3.45 9.81
N LYS A 264 -21.48 3.95 10.72
CA LYS A 264 -21.32 5.29 11.27
C LYS A 264 -20.15 5.33 12.25
N PRO A 265 -19.12 6.19 12.04
CA PRO A 265 -17.95 6.26 12.93
C PRO A 265 -18.34 6.42 14.41
N THR A 266 -19.33 7.25 14.73
CA THR A 266 -19.80 7.50 16.11
C THR A 266 -20.37 6.26 16.83
N LYS A 267 -20.69 5.20 16.09
CA LYS A 267 -21.15 3.93 16.65
C LYS A 267 -20.01 2.90 16.77
N CYS A 268 -18.81 3.24 16.30
CA CYS A 268 -17.63 2.37 16.31
C CYS A 268 -16.71 2.75 17.46
N THR A 269 -16.03 1.76 18.00
CA THR A 269 -14.90 1.93 18.92
C THR A 269 -13.61 1.54 18.23
N TRP A 270 -12.50 2.13 18.65
CA TRP A 270 -11.18 1.69 18.20
C TRP A 270 -10.97 0.21 18.50
N ALA A 271 -10.02 -0.40 17.82
CA ALA A 271 -9.77 -1.84 17.95
C ALA A 271 -9.36 -2.26 19.38
N ASP A 272 -8.74 -1.36 20.16
CA ASP A 272 -8.46 -1.56 21.60
C ASP A 272 -9.73 -1.48 22.48
N GLY A 273 -10.81 -0.90 21.94
CA GLY A 273 -12.09 -0.80 22.61
C GLY A 273 -12.21 0.34 23.62
N ASN A 274 -11.18 1.18 23.75
CA ASN A 274 -11.13 2.19 24.82
C ASN A 274 -11.93 3.45 24.53
N GLU A 275 -12.06 3.85 23.23
CA GLU A 275 -12.73 5.08 22.88
C GLU A 275 -13.65 4.94 21.66
N LYS A 276 -14.72 5.73 21.62
CA LYS A 276 -15.54 5.89 20.43
C LYS A 276 -14.83 6.72 19.38
N MET A 277 -15.05 6.38 18.13
CA MET A 277 -14.50 7.15 17.01
C MET A 277 -15.23 8.48 16.85
N PRO A 278 -14.52 9.60 16.61
CA PRO A 278 -15.14 10.88 16.29
C PRO A 278 -15.94 10.82 14.97
N SER A 279 -17.02 11.64 14.88
CA SER A 279 -17.92 11.66 13.73
C SER A 279 -17.26 11.94 12.37
N ASN A 280 -16.19 12.70 12.37
CA ASN A 280 -15.44 13.10 11.17
C ASN A 280 -14.30 12.13 10.79
N LYS A 281 -14.26 10.94 11.37
CA LYS A 281 -13.16 9.97 11.20
C LYS A 281 -13.54 8.79 10.29
N GLY A 282 -14.32 9.03 9.22
CA GLY A 282 -14.57 8.03 8.19
C GLY A 282 -13.30 7.35 7.69
N HIS A 283 -12.23 8.13 7.52
CA HIS A 283 -10.91 7.63 7.12
C HIS A 283 -10.33 6.55 8.06
N ASN A 284 -10.65 6.62 9.35
CA ASN A 284 -10.07 5.74 10.37
C ASN A 284 -10.97 4.53 10.72
N VAL A 285 -12.19 4.46 10.20
CA VAL A 285 -13.11 3.34 10.47
C VAL A 285 -12.50 1.96 10.26
N PRO A 286 -11.59 1.72 9.27
CA PRO A 286 -10.91 0.44 9.14
C PRO A 286 -10.14 -0.02 10.38
N GLN A 287 -9.74 0.89 11.26
CA GLN A 287 -9.08 0.59 12.54
C GLN A 287 -10.04 0.26 13.69
N SER A 288 -11.34 0.05 13.40
CA SER A 288 -12.37 -0.18 14.41
C SER A 288 -12.77 -1.65 14.53
N LYS A 289 -13.35 -2.00 15.68
CA LYS A 289 -13.98 -3.30 15.90
C LYS A 289 -15.19 -3.52 15.00
N CYS A 290 -16.01 -2.48 14.76
CA CYS A 290 -17.21 -2.62 13.95
C CYS A 290 -16.87 -2.89 12.48
N PHE A 291 -15.80 -2.32 11.94
CA PHE A 291 -15.37 -2.61 10.59
C PHE A 291 -14.85 -4.06 10.45
N THR A 292 -14.10 -4.55 11.45
CA THR A 292 -13.66 -5.94 11.47
C THR A 292 -14.85 -6.89 11.41
N LYS A 293 -15.84 -6.67 12.28
CA LYS A 293 -17.08 -7.46 12.31
C LYS A 293 -17.85 -7.39 10.96
N TYR A 294 -17.97 -6.20 10.40
CA TYR A 294 -18.59 -5.98 9.09
C TYR A 294 -17.94 -6.80 7.98
N LEU A 295 -16.60 -6.81 7.92
CA LEU A 295 -15.87 -7.58 6.90
C LEU A 295 -16.04 -9.09 7.09
N GLU A 296 -16.09 -9.58 8.34
CA GLU A 296 -16.35 -10.98 8.67
C GLU A 296 -17.77 -11.37 8.25
N GLU A 297 -18.80 -10.60 8.61
CA GLU A 297 -20.21 -10.87 8.26
C GLU A 297 -20.45 -10.88 6.74
N LYS A 298 -19.80 -9.99 6.00
CA LYS A 298 -19.92 -9.90 4.53
C LYS A 298 -18.98 -10.84 3.77
N ASN A 299 -18.07 -11.50 4.45
CA ASN A 299 -17.04 -12.42 3.90
C ASN A 299 -16.21 -11.81 2.75
N TYR A 300 -16.04 -10.48 2.72
CA TYR A 300 -15.41 -9.80 1.60
C TYR A 300 -13.95 -10.20 1.38
N LEU A 301 -13.17 -10.34 2.47
CA LEU A 301 -11.74 -10.61 2.36
C LEU A 301 -11.50 -12.06 1.89
N ILE A 302 -12.18 -13.03 2.48
CA ILE A 302 -12.02 -14.44 2.12
C ILE A 302 -12.44 -14.65 0.65
N SER A 303 -13.63 -14.16 0.26
CA SER A 303 -14.10 -14.27 -1.14
C SER A 303 -13.16 -13.60 -2.13
N PHE A 304 -12.54 -12.46 -1.78
CA PHE A 304 -11.55 -11.83 -2.64
C PHE A 304 -10.28 -12.69 -2.79
N LEU A 305 -9.79 -13.25 -1.69
CA LEU A 305 -8.59 -14.09 -1.70
C LEU A 305 -8.83 -15.40 -2.48
N GLU A 306 -9.98 -16.05 -2.29
CA GLU A 306 -10.37 -17.25 -3.04
C GLU A 306 -10.40 -17.00 -4.54
N ASN A 307 -11.03 -15.90 -4.99
CA ASN A 307 -11.09 -15.53 -6.39
C ASN A 307 -9.71 -15.14 -6.99
N THR A 308 -8.84 -14.56 -6.16
CA THR A 308 -7.48 -14.16 -6.60
C THR A 308 -6.56 -15.37 -6.80
N LEU A 309 -6.84 -16.49 -6.14
CA LEU A 309 -6.03 -17.71 -6.15
C LEU A 309 -6.57 -18.82 -7.07
N GLN A 310 -7.64 -18.55 -7.80
CA GLN A 310 -8.16 -19.43 -8.88
C GLN A 310 -7.35 -19.22 -10.16
#